data_14b7aaaa2268d2371cc7041707b0d269
#
_entry.id   14b7aaaa2268d2371cc7041707b0d269
#
_cell.length_a   1.000
_cell.length_b   1.000
_cell.length_c   1.000
_cell.angle_alpha   90.00
_cell.angle_beta   90.00
_cell.angle_gamma   90.00
#
_symmetry.space_group_name_H-M   'P 1'
#
loop_
_entity.id
_entity.type
_entity.pdbx_description
1 polymer ?
#
loop_
_entity_poly.entity_id
_entity_poly.type
_entity_poly.pdbx_seq_one_letter_code
_entity_poly.pdbx_strand_id
1 'polypeptide(L)'
;MDKNYLYAVANIRANELSLLSRADIDALIDAPDYKTALTLLDGKGYDTSFGSDYSAMLDGETEKTWSLIKSVAPSAEALDIFIVKNDFQNLKAVLKSEKTGDDAEKYLVSPSVIPKELLLKAVKERDFDSLPDFISDAAKKCLEVITKTENGQLCDIAADRACLEAMSGFAKSADNDICLLYTSDAADEL
;
A
#
# COMPACT_ATOMS: atom_id res chain seq x y z
N MET A 1 15.47 13.93 20.35
CA MET A 1 15.50 13.24 19.05
C MET A 1 16.38 12.02 19.21
N ASP A 2 15.82 10.85 19.05
CA ASP A 2 16.59 9.61 19.22
C ASP A 2 17.68 9.54 18.14
N LYS A 3 18.92 9.20 18.55
CA LYS A 3 20.08 9.14 17.62
C LYS A 3 19.85 8.17 16.46
N ASN A 4 18.97 7.20 16.65
CA ASN A 4 18.61 6.21 15.63
C ASN A 4 17.90 6.82 14.41
N TYR A 5 17.17 7.94 14.57
CA TYR A 5 16.45 8.60 13.48
C TYR A 5 17.26 9.65 12.74
N LEU A 6 18.44 10.09 13.27
CA LEU A 6 19.24 11.13 12.61
C LEU A 6 19.72 10.69 11.22
N TYR A 7 20.18 9.44 11.09
CA TYR A 7 20.63 8.89 9.81
C TYR A 7 19.45 8.77 8.83
N ALA A 8 18.31 8.24 9.30
CA ALA A 8 17.11 8.10 8.48
C ALA A 8 16.64 9.46 7.94
N VAL A 9 16.54 10.46 8.81
CA VAL A 9 16.12 11.82 8.43
C VAL A 9 17.09 12.42 7.43
N ALA A 10 18.40 12.32 7.65
CA ALA A 10 19.40 12.88 6.73
C ALA A 10 19.33 12.22 5.34
N ASN A 11 19.15 10.87 5.32
CA ASN A 11 19.05 10.13 4.07
C ASN A 11 17.78 10.48 3.30
N ILE A 12 16.61 10.52 3.98
CA ILE A 12 15.35 10.90 3.35
C ILE A 12 15.43 12.33 2.82
N ARG A 13 15.96 13.29 3.60
CA ARG A 13 16.13 14.68 3.15
C ARG A 13 17.04 14.79 1.92
N ALA A 14 18.09 13.99 1.81
CA ALA A 14 18.94 13.96 0.62
C ALA A 14 18.17 13.45 -0.62
N ASN A 15 17.33 12.42 -0.43
CA ASN A 15 16.51 11.86 -1.52
C ASN A 15 15.33 12.77 -1.91
N GLU A 16 14.80 13.59 -1.00
CA GLU A 16 13.77 14.59 -1.32
C GLU A 16 14.23 15.59 -2.41
N LEU A 17 15.53 15.81 -2.55
CA LEU A 17 16.07 16.69 -3.59
C LEU A 17 15.88 16.14 -5.02
N SER A 18 15.63 14.85 -5.16
CA SER A 18 15.34 14.20 -6.45
C SER A 18 13.85 14.17 -6.82
N LEU A 19 12.97 14.64 -5.92
CA LEU A 19 11.54 14.71 -6.22
C LEU A 19 11.26 15.72 -7.35
N LEU A 20 10.21 15.43 -8.12
CA LEU A 20 9.76 16.33 -9.18
C LEU A 20 9.30 17.66 -8.58
N SER A 21 9.87 18.75 -9.09
CA SER A 21 9.44 20.09 -8.74
C SER A 21 8.13 20.47 -9.44
N ARG A 22 7.49 21.54 -9.02
CA ARG A 22 6.32 22.07 -9.71
C ARG A 22 6.60 22.35 -11.20
N ALA A 23 7.77 22.91 -11.52
CA ALA A 23 8.17 23.17 -12.89
C ALA A 23 8.35 21.88 -13.70
N ASP A 24 8.84 20.79 -13.10
CA ASP A 24 8.93 19.50 -13.75
C ASP A 24 7.55 18.92 -14.07
N ILE A 25 6.60 19.06 -13.15
CA ILE A 25 5.21 18.62 -13.37
C ILE A 25 4.56 19.45 -14.51
N ASP A 26 4.74 20.77 -14.49
CA ASP A 26 4.20 21.64 -15.54
C ASP A 26 4.82 21.26 -16.91
N ALA A 27 6.13 20.99 -16.97
CA ALA A 27 6.79 20.53 -18.19
C ALA A 27 6.28 19.17 -18.70
N LEU A 28 5.93 18.25 -17.79
CA LEU A 28 5.31 16.97 -18.15
C LEU A 28 3.91 17.16 -18.73
N ILE A 29 3.12 18.09 -18.16
CA ILE A 29 1.76 18.40 -18.66
C ILE A 29 1.82 19.04 -20.04
N ASP A 30 2.80 19.92 -20.28
CA ASP A 30 2.99 20.65 -21.53
C ASP A 30 3.72 19.81 -22.59
N ALA A 31 4.16 18.58 -22.26
CA ALA A 31 4.86 17.72 -23.21
C ALA A 31 3.99 17.41 -24.44
N PRO A 32 4.51 17.60 -25.67
CA PRO A 32 3.72 17.46 -26.89
C PRO A 32 3.31 16.01 -27.18
N ASP A 33 4.02 15.04 -26.63
CA ASP A 33 3.77 13.62 -26.77
C ASP A 33 4.32 12.81 -25.59
N TYR A 34 3.86 11.56 -25.51
CA TYR A 34 4.27 10.63 -24.46
C TYR A 34 5.79 10.36 -24.44
N LYS A 35 6.42 10.28 -25.62
CA LYS A 35 7.87 10.03 -25.73
C LYS A 35 8.69 11.17 -25.10
N THR A 36 8.26 12.40 -25.33
CA THR A 36 8.88 13.57 -24.71
C THR A 36 8.71 13.55 -23.21
N ALA A 37 7.52 13.21 -22.70
CA ALA A 37 7.28 13.05 -21.28
C ALA A 37 8.18 11.96 -20.66
N LEU A 38 8.33 10.81 -21.30
CA LEU A 38 9.26 9.76 -20.84
C LEU A 38 10.71 10.25 -20.81
N THR A 39 11.15 11.03 -21.81
CA THR A 39 12.52 11.59 -21.81
C THR A 39 12.74 12.54 -20.63
N LEU A 40 11.74 13.34 -20.27
CA LEU A 40 11.80 14.20 -19.08
C LEU A 40 11.91 13.39 -17.78
N LEU A 41 11.12 12.32 -17.67
CA LEU A 41 11.16 11.41 -16.51
C LEU A 41 12.48 10.66 -16.40
N ASP A 42 13.03 10.18 -17.53
CA ASP A 42 14.35 9.53 -17.58
C ASP A 42 15.44 10.47 -17.06
N GLY A 43 15.40 11.74 -17.47
CA GLY A 43 16.30 12.79 -16.97
C GLY A 43 16.18 13.08 -15.47
N LYS A 44 15.10 12.60 -14.83
CA LYS A 44 14.86 12.68 -13.38
C LYS A 44 15.12 11.38 -12.64
N GLY A 45 15.60 10.35 -13.34
CA GLY A 45 15.98 9.06 -12.75
C GLY A 45 14.87 8.03 -12.65
N TYR A 46 13.73 8.25 -13.32
CA TYR A 46 12.68 7.25 -13.46
C TYR A 46 13.12 6.16 -14.43
N ASP A 47 12.72 4.92 -14.13
CA ASP A 47 13.01 3.79 -15.03
C ASP A 47 12.00 3.78 -16.17
N THR A 48 12.40 4.33 -17.31
CA THR A 48 11.57 4.42 -18.52
C THR A 48 11.67 3.20 -19.44
N SER A 49 12.38 2.14 -19.01
CA SER A 49 12.53 0.89 -19.78
C SER A 49 11.20 0.15 -19.96
N PHE A 50 10.20 0.41 -19.13
CA PHE A 50 8.85 -0.14 -19.25
C PHE A 50 8.07 0.37 -20.49
N GLY A 51 8.57 1.35 -21.21
CA GLY A 51 7.98 1.86 -22.44
C GLY A 51 6.59 2.44 -22.23
N SER A 52 5.55 1.83 -22.82
CA SER A 52 4.17 2.29 -22.70
C SER A 52 3.46 1.84 -21.43
N ASP A 53 4.07 0.97 -20.64
CA ASP A 53 3.50 0.52 -19.36
C ASP A 53 3.89 1.49 -18.24
N TYR A 54 3.16 2.61 -18.19
CA TYR A 54 3.36 3.62 -17.14
C TYR A 54 2.97 3.11 -15.75
N SER A 55 2.07 2.13 -15.66
CA SER A 55 1.69 1.54 -14.36
C SER A 55 2.87 0.80 -13.75
N ALA A 56 3.51 -0.09 -14.53
CA ALA A 56 4.69 -0.81 -14.08
C ALA A 56 5.85 0.13 -13.71
N MET A 57 6.04 1.24 -14.45
CA MET A 57 7.02 2.27 -14.13
C MET A 57 6.74 2.93 -12.77
N LEU A 58 5.50 3.34 -12.51
CA LEU A 58 5.10 3.98 -11.25
C LEU A 58 5.16 3.00 -10.07
N ASP A 59 4.78 1.75 -10.30
CA ASP A 59 4.91 0.68 -9.30
C ASP A 59 6.38 0.46 -8.92
N GLY A 60 7.27 0.43 -9.92
CA GLY A 60 8.71 0.33 -9.70
C GLY A 60 9.27 1.50 -8.88
N GLU A 61 8.84 2.74 -9.11
CA GLU A 61 9.24 3.90 -8.31
C GLU A 61 8.67 3.83 -6.88
N THR A 62 7.47 3.31 -6.73
CA THR A 62 6.88 3.06 -5.41
C THR A 62 7.69 2.02 -4.64
N GLU A 63 8.11 0.93 -5.27
CA GLU A 63 8.97 -0.09 -4.66
C GLU A 63 10.35 0.45 -4.27
N LYS A 64 10.98 1.28 -5.11
CA LYS A 64 12.24 1.96 -4.78
C LYS A 64 12.08 2.83 -3.53
N THR A 65 11.01 3.60 -3.46
CA THR A 65 10.70 4.48 -2.32
C THR A 65 10.54 3.67 -1.04
N TRP A 66 9.74 2.59 -1.06
CA TRP A 66 9.57 1.74 0.10
C TRP A 66 10.83 0.99 0.50
N SER A 67 11.63 0.56 -0.48
CA SER A 67 12.93 -0.07 -0.21
C SER A 67 13.88 0.90 0.49
N LEU A 68 13.92 2.15 0.05
CA LEU A 68 14.69 3.21 0.72
C LEU A 68 14.20 3.39 2.16
N ILE A 69 12.91 3.61 2.37
CA ILE A 69 12.32 3.85 3.69
C ILE A 69 12.63 2.68 4.63
N LYS A 70 12.41 1.44 4.19
CA LYS A 70 12.72 0.23 4.98
C LYS A 70 14.20 0.09 5.31
N SER A 71 15.10 0.49 4.39
CA SER A 71 16.56 0.40 4.60
C SER A 71 17.08 1.37 5.66
N VAL A 72 16.41 2.50 5.86
CA VAL A 72 16.84 3.55 6.80
C VAL A 72 16.00 3.61 8.07
N ALA A 73 14.85 2.96 8.11
CA ALA A 73 13.97 2.94 9.27
C ALA A 73 14.62 2.15 10.43
N PRO A 74 14.65 2.67 11.65
CA PRO A 74 15.18 1.96 12.82
C PRO A 74 14.37 0.69 13.17
N SER A 75 13.08 0.67 12.84
CA SER A 75 12.21 -0.49 12.94
C SER A 75 11.35 -0.59 11.69
N ALA A 76 11.46 -1.70 10.96
CA ALA A 76 10.62 -1.97 9.80
C ALA A 76 9.16 -2.23 10.23
N GLU A 77 8.95 -2.84 11.39
CA GLU A 77 7.63 -3.17 11.95
C GLU A 77 6.80 -1.91 12.25
N ALA A 78 7.45 -0.80 12.63
CA ALA A 78 6.77 0.48 12.82
C ALA A 78 6.16 1.04 11.53
N LEU A 79 6.59 0.54 10.37
CA LEU A 79 6.06 0.93 9.06
C LEU A 79 4.83 0.12 8.65
N ASP A 80 4.59 -1.01 9.28
CA ASP A 80 3.49 -1.92 8.92
C ASP A 80 2.13 -1.25 9.07
N ILE A 81 1.99 -0.31 10.00
CA ILE A 81 0.77 0.50 10.15
C ILE A 81 0.38 1.23 8.85
N PHE A 82 1.36 1.68 8.06
CA PHE A 82 1.11 2.39 6.80
C PHE A 82 0.85 1.44 5.62
N ILE A 83 1.30 0.19 5.75
CA ILE A 83 1.26 -0.81 4.69
C ILE A 83 0.02 -1.71 4.82
N VAL A 84 -0.40 -2.01 6.05
CA VAL A 84 -1.49 -2.95 6.35
C VAL A 84 -2.79 -2.63 5.60
N LYS A 85 -3.06 -1.37 5.31
CA LYS A 85 -4.21 -0.96 4.48
C LYS A 85 -4.22 -1.62 3.09
N ASN A 86 -3.03 -1.88 2.54
CA ASN A 86 -2.89 -2.54 1.25
C ASN A 86 -3.28 -4.02 1.34
N ASP A 87 -3.05 -4.69 2.48
CA ASP A 87 -3.48 -6.07 2.70
C ASP A 87 -5.01 -6.18 2.68
N PHE A 88 -5.72 -5.24 3.31
CA PHE A 88 -7.17 -5.20 3.27
C PHE A 88 -7.70 -4.81 1.88
N GLN A 89 -7.02 -3.93 1.16
CA GLN A 89 -7.35 -3.63 -0.23
C GLN A 89 -7.18 -4.87 -1.11
N ASN A 90 -6.08 -5.61 -0.93
CA ASN A 90 -5.83 -6.85 -1.63
C ASN A 90 -6.87 -7.92 -1.29
N LEU A 91 -7.27 -8.05 -0.02
CA LEU A 91 -8.34 -8.95 0.40
C LEU A 91 -9.65 -8.63 -0.33
N LYS A 92 -10.05 -7.35 -0.38
CA LYS A 92 -11.25 -6.91 -1.12
C LYS A 92 -11.16 -7.27 -2.60
N ALA A 93 -9.99 -7.01 -3.21
CA ALA A 93 -9.75 -7.32 -4.61
C ALA A 93 -9.89 -8.82 -4.90
N VAL A 94 -9.24 -9.68 -4.12
CA VAL A 94 -9.29 -11.14 -4.31
C VAL A 94 -10.69 -11.69 -4.14
N LEU A 95 -11.41 -11.30 -3.07
CA LEU A 95 -12.77 -11.77 -2.81
C LEU A 95 -13.77 -11.34 -3.90
N LYS A 96 -13.63 -10.12 -4.41
CA LYS A 96 -14.50 -9.62 -5.49
C LYS A 96 -14.18 -10.26 -6.83
N SER A 97 -12.89 -10.40 -7.15
CA SER A 97 -12.46 -11.05 -8.39
C SER A 97 -12.90 -12.51 -8.48
N GLU A 98 -12.87 -13.22 -7.35
CA GLU A 98 -13.38 -14.60 -7.30
C GLU A 98 -14.87 -14.66 -7.66
N LYS A 99 -15.65 -13.66 -7.26
CA LYS A 99 -17.08 -13.59 -7.57
C LYS A 99 -17.36 -13.18 -9.02
N THR A 100 -16.58 -12.24 -9.56
CA THR A 100 -16.75 -11.74 -10.94
C THR A 100 -16.10 -12.64 -11.98
N GLY A 101 -15.16 -13.48 -11.58
CA GLY A 101 -14.33 -14.29 -12.47
C GLY A 101 -13.18 -13.50 -13.07
N ASP A 102 -12.89 -12.29 -12.57
CA ASP A 102 -11.77 -11.48 -13.00
C ASP A 102 -10.44 -12.00 -12.43
N ASP A 103 -9.36 -11.61 -13.08
CA ASP A 103 -8.01 -11.89 -12.60
C ASP A 103 -7.66 -10.93 -11.45
N ALA A 104 -7.60 -11.47 -10.24
CA ALA A 104 -7.30 -10.70 -9.03
C ALA A 104 -5.93 -10.02 -9.06
N GLU A 105 -4.93 -10.63 -9.72
CA GLU A 105 -3.55 -10.13 -9.73
C GLU A 105 -3.45 -8.70 -10.29
N LYS A 106 -4.35 -8.34 -11.20
CA LYS A 106 -4.42 -6.99 -11.79
C LYS A 106 -4.76 -5.88 -10.79
N TYR A 107 -5.35 -6.23 -9.66
CA TYR A 107 -5.85 -5.28 -8.67
C TYR A 107 -5.05 -5.30 -7.37
N LEU A 108 -4.03 -6.18 -7.28
CA LEU A 108 -3.20 -6.28 -6.09
C LEU A 108 -2.20 -5.13 -6.03
N VAL A 109 -2.16 -4.47 -4.88
CA VAL A 109 -1.25 -3.35 -4.61
C VAL A 109 -0.05 -3.79 -3.78
N SER A 110 1.06 -3.06 -3.91
CA SER A 110 2.29 -3.23 -3.15
C SER A 110 2.71 -1.88 -2.53
N PRO A 111 3.49 -1.88 -1.44
CA PRO A 111 3.88 -3.06 -0.65
C PRO A 111 2.72 -3.60 0.19
N SER A 112 2.84 -4.83 0.64
CA SER A 112 1.91 -5.48 1.57
C SER A 112 2.69 -6.20 2.67
N VAL A 113 2.07 -6.40 3.84
CA VAL A 113 2.63 -7.18 4.94
C VAL A 113 2.50 -8.67 4.60
N ILE A 114 1.38 -9.04 3.97
CA ILE A 114 1.08 -10.42 3.58
C ILE A 114 1.57 -10.66 2.14
N PRO A 115 2.34 -11.73 1.89
CA PRO A 115 2.68 -12.14 0.53
C PRO A 115 1.40 -12.35 -0.31
N LYS A 116 1.37 -11.81 -1.52
CA LYS A 116 0.20 -11.89 -2.41
C LYS A 116 -0.21 -13.33 -2.69
N GLU A 117 0.76 -14.21 -2.87
CA GLU A 117 0.56 -15.63 -3.13
C GLU A 117 -0.13 -16.33 -1.96
N LEU A 118 0.23 -15.95 -0.71
CA LEU A 118 -0.42 -16.49 0.49
C LEU A 118 -1.89 -16.07 0.55
N LEU A 119 -2.17 -14.79 0.27
CA LEU A 119 -3.54 -14.27 0.29
C LEU A 119 -4.42 -14.93 -0.79
N LEU A 120 -3.90 -15.02 -2.03
CA LEU A 120 -4.59 -15.70 -3.13
C LEU A 120 -4.90 -17.16 -2.80
N LYS A 121 -3.91 -17.87 -2.24
CA LYS A 121 -4.07 -19.27 -1.83
C LYS A 121 -5.12 -19.40 -0.71
N ALA A 122 -5.02 -18.60 0.34
CA ALA A 122 -5.92 -18.64 1.49
C ALA A 122 -7.39 -18.42 1.07
N VAL A 123 -7.66 -17.48 0.18
CA VAL A 123 -9.01 -17.22 -0.33
C VAL A 123 -9.49 -18.39 -1.18
N LYS A 124 -8.66 -18.89 -2.11
CA LYS A 124 -9.01 -20.00 -3.00
C LYS A 124 -9.31 -21.31 -2.25
N GLU A 125 -8.49 -21.61 -1.23
CA GLU A 125 -8.61 -22.84 -0.43
C GLU A 125 -9.55 -22.67 0.76
N ARG A 126 -10.06 -21.46 1.04
CA ARG A 126 -10.84 -21.12 2.23
C ARG A 126 -10.09 -21.36 3.55
N ASP A 127 -8.77 -21.33 3.47
CA ASP A 127 -7.88 -21.51 4.62
C ASP A 127 -7.43 -20.15 5.18
N PHE A 128 -8.35 -19.46 5.82
CA PHE A 128 -8.07 -18.14 6.41
C PHE A 128 -7.26 -18.26 7.72
N ASP A 129 -7.17 -19.43 8.31
CA ASP A 129 -6.34 -19.65 9.51
C ASP A 129 -4.84 -19.62 9.18
N SER A 130 -4.47 -19.76 7.91
CA SER A 130 -3.10 -19.55 7.44
C SER A 130 -2.69 -18.08 7.35
N LEU A 131 -3.64 -17.15 7.41
CA LEU A 131 -3.39 -15.72 7.40
C LEU A 131 -3.03 -15.21 8.79
N PRO A 132 -2.27 -14.09 8.90
CA PRO A 132 -2.01 -13.45 10.18
C PRO A 132 -3.30 -13.04 10.93
N ASP A 133 -3.25 -13.06 12.26
CA ASP A 133 -4.40 -12.82 13.14
C ASP A 133 -5.11 -11.50 12.85
N PHE A 134 -4.37 -10.46 12.47
CA PHE A 134 -4.95 -9.14 12.22
C PHE A 134 -5.93 -9.09 11.04
N ILE A 135 -5.94 -10.09 10.14
CA ILE A 135 -6.78 -10.12 8.94
C ILE A 135 -7.60 -11.42 8.82
N SER A 136 -7.22 -12.48 9.49
CA SER A 136 -7.87 -13.82 9.40
C SER A 136 -9.38 -13.73 9.61
N ASP A 137 -9.82 -13.17 10.74
CA ASP A 137 -11.24 -13.06 11.08
C ASP A 137 -11.98 -12.09 10.15
N ALA A 138 -11.31 -11.03 9.72
CA ALA A 138 -11.86 -10.11 8.73
C ALA A 138 -12.10 -10.81 7.38
N ALA A 139 -11.18 -11.64 6.93
CA ALA A 139 -11.31 -12.39 5.69
C ALA A 139 -12.51 -13.35 5.73
N LYS A 140 -12.70 -14.10 6.83
CA LYS A 140 -13.87 -14.96 7.07
C LYS A 140 -15.17 -14.16 6.99
N LYS A 141 -15.21 -13.00 7.70
CA LYS A 141 -16.39 -12.15 7.75
C LYS A 141 -16.71 -11.51 6.39
N CYS A 142 -15.70 -11.02 5.68
CA CYS A 142 -15.87 -10.44 4.35
C CYS A 142 -16.40 -11.48 3.35
N LEU A 143 -15.88 -12.70 3.38
CA LEU A 143 -16.41 -13.81 2.56
C LEU A 143 -17.86 -14.11 2.91
N GLU A 144 -18.21 -14.20 4.19
CA GLU A 144 -19.57 -14.44 4.64
C GLU A 144 -20.52 -13.34 4.13
N VAL A 145 -20.14 -12.07 4.30
CA VAL A 145 -20.92 -10.91 3.85
C VAL A 145 -21.15 -10.95 2.34
N ILE A 146 -20.08 -11.09 1.55
CA ILE A 146 -20.21 -11.07 0.08
C ILE A 146 -20.99 -12.26 -0.45
N THR A 147 -20.89 -13.44 0.22
CA THR A 147 -21.63 -14.63 -0.17
C THR A 147 -23.12 -14.53 0.17
N LYS A 148 -23.48 -13.97 1.34
CA LYS A 148 -24.88 -13.86 1.78
C LYS A 148 -25.63 -12.72 1.14
N THR A 149 -24.96 -11.58 0.93
CA THR A 149 -25.63 -10.35 0.50
C THR A 149 -25.47 -10.06 -0.98
N GLU A 150 -24.49 -10.69 -1.62
CA GLU A 150 -24.06 -10.39 -2.99
C GLU A 150 -23.64 -8.91 -3.19
N ASN A 151 -23.47 -8.17 -2.10
CA ASN A 151 -23.19 -6.76 -2.11
C ASN A 151 -21.70 -6.49 -1.79
N GLY A 152 -20.93 -6.08 -2.82
CA GLY A 152 -19.51 -5.75 -2.68
C GLY A 152 -19.25 -4.56 -1.75
N GLN A 153 -20.18 -3.61 -1.65
CA GLN A 153 -20.05 -2.45 -0.77
C GLN A 153 -20.10 -2.84 0.71
N LEU A 154 -20.96 -3.81 1.07
CA LEU A 154 -21.01 -4.31 2.45
C LEU A 154 -19.73 -5.07 2.82
N CYS A 155 -19.12 -5.76 1.85
CA CYS A 155 -17.80 -6.36 2.02
C CYS A 155 -16.73 -5.28 2.25
N ASP A 156 -16.75 -4.16 1.49
CA ASP A 156 -15.83 -3.04 1.69
C ASP A 156 -15.97 -2.46 3.09
N ILE A 157 -17.17 -2.18 3.55
CA ILE A 157 -17.42 -1.65 4.91
C ILE A 157 -16.86 -2.59 5.98
N ALA A 158 -17.05 -3.90 5.83
CA ALA A 158 -16.53 -4.88 6.78
C ALA A 158 -15.00 -4.92 6.78
N ALA A 159 -14.37 -4.87 5.60
CA ALA A 159 -12.93 -4.87 5.45
C ALA A 159 -12.30 -3.57 5.97
N ASP A 160 -12.89 -2.40 5.63
CA ASP A 160 -12.36 -1.10 6.02
C ASP A 160 -12.43 -0.90 7.54
N ARG A 161 -13.52 -1.34 8.18
CA ARG A 161 -13.62 -1.35 9.63
C ARG A 161 -12.52 -2.21 10.27
N ALA A 162 -12.32 -3.42 9.79
CA ALA A 162 -11.28 -4.32 10.31
C ALA A 162 -9.87 -3.75 10.05
N CYS A 163 -9.68 -3.06 8.92
CA CYS A 163 -8.44 -2.35 8.61
C CYS A 163 -8.13 -1.27 9.68
N LEU A 164 -9.10 -0.43 10.03
CA LEU A 164 -8.91 0.59 11.06
C LEU A 164 -8.61 -0.03 12.43
N GLU A 165 -9.28 -1.11 12.78
CA GLU A 165 -9.03 -1.86 14.02
C GLU A 165 -7.59 -2.43 14.03
N ALA A 166 -7.13 -3.01 12.92
CA ALA A 166 -5.76 -3.51 12.76
C ALA A 166 -4.72 -2.39 12.84
N MET A 167 -4.93 -1.27 12.12
CA MET A 167 -4.05 -0.10 12.19
C MET A 167 -3.92 0.44 13.62
N SER A 168 -5.03 0.52 14.36
CA SER A 168 -5.01 0.90 15.77
C SER A 168 -4.22 -0.10 16.63
N GLY A 169 -4.31 -1.39 16.33
CA GLY A 169 -3.50 -2.45 16.98
C GLY A 169 -2.01 -2.25 16.74
N PHE A 170 -1.61 -2.06 15.49
CA PHE A 170 -0.21 -1.79 15.12
C PHE A 170 0.32 -0.50 15.77
N ALA A 171 -0.48 0.58 15.79
CA ALA A 171 -0.08 1.82 16.45
C ALA A 171 0.21 1.65 17.94
N LYS A 172 -0.63 0.89 18.63
CA LYS A 172 -0.45 0.60 20.06
C LYS A 172 0.76 -0.29 20.33
N SER A 173 1.01 -1.29 19.48
CA SER A 173 2.15 -2.20 19.63
C SER A 173 3.50 -1.53 19.34
N ALA A 174 3.50 -0.54 18.45
CA ALA A 174 4.71 0.19 18.07
C ALA A 174 5.22 1.14 19.17
N ASP A 175 4.45 1.36 20.25
CA ASP A 175 4.76 2.31 21.35
C ASP A 175 5.26 3.66 20.82
N ASN A 176 4.59 4.16 19.78
CA ASN A 176 5.00 5.35 19.05
C ASN A 176 3.86 6.38 19.03
N ASP A 177 4.06 7.45 19.79
CA ASP A 177 3.09 8.55 19.92
C ASP A 177 2.68 9.15 18.55
N ILE A 178 3.57 9.13 17.56
CA ILE A 178 3.28 9.65 16.22
C ILE A 178 2.25 8.75 15.52
N CYS A 179 2.39 7.43 15.63
CA CYS A 179 1.42 6.49 15.06
C CYS A 179 0.06 6.60 15.74
N LEU A 180 0.03 6.81 17.05
CA LEU A 180 -1.21 7.03 17.82
C LEU A 180 -1.89 8.34 17.43
N LEU A 181 -1.14 9.43 17.30
CA LEU A 181 -1.66 10.72 16.84
C LEU A 181 -2.25 10.63 15.44
N TYR A 182 -1.54 10.01 14.49
CA TYR A 182 -2.01 9.85 13.12
C TYR A 182 -3.32 9.05 13.01
N THR A 183 -3.47 8.01 13.83
CA THR A 183 -4.69 7.19 13.83
C THR A 183 -5.86 7.85 14.57
N SER A 184 -5.60 8.70 15.58
CA SER A 184 -6.65 9.43 16.28
C SER A 184 -7.16 10.65 15.49
N ASP A 185 -6.25 11.36 14.82
CA ASP A 185 -6.59 12.54 14.01
C ASP A 185 -7.47 12.14 12.80
N ALA A 186 -7.17 11.00 12.17
CA ALA A 186 -8.02 10.47 11.10
C ALA A 186 -9.44 10.04 11.57
N ALA A 187 -9.63 9.75 12.85
CA ALA A 187 -10.94 9.41 13.42
C ALA A 187 -11.79 10.64 13.74
N ASP A 188 -11.15 11.79 13.98
CA ASP A 188 -11.84 13.05 14.30
C ASP A 188 -12.34 13.80 13.03
N GLU A 189 -11.86 13.39 11.84
CA GLU A 189 -12.28 13.95 10.54
C GLU A 189 -13.47 13.20 9.90
N LEU A 190 -14.00 12.14 10.53
CA LEU A 190 -15.15 11.35 10.08
C LEU A 190 -16.38 11.62 10.94
#